data_eb7571df321489f772c2fa0976ce041d
#
_entry.id   eb7571df321489f772c2fa0976ce041d
#
_cell.length_a   1.000
_cell.length_b   1.000
_cell.length_c   1.000
_cell.angle_alpha   90.00
_cell.angle_beta   90.00
_cell.angle_gamma   90.00
#
_symmetry.space_group_name_H-M   'P 1'
#
loop_
_entity.id
_entity.type
_entity.pdbx_description
1 polymer ?
#
loop_
_entity_poly.entity_id
_entity_poly.type
_entity_poly.pdbx_seq_one_letter_code
_entity_poly.pdbx_strand_id
1 'polypeptide(L)'
;MAPILHPDQKGGHKIEPLCFSDAFGLPLKNSKILADNLSHRLLCDVWVPDLFDGKPLIKVGQLKLPDRAGVKRSTFDWIKFVFAVLPSLPGFIKNRPKVVDARINLFITKLKSEKSYAKVGAVGYCFGGTAAVRLGSTDLIDCIVICHPGRFNLTLVNSIKVPSSWACAEDDESFSTNSRKEAEAILSTMKKNGNASEYEFIDYKGTAHGFAARPNLAIPEVKQGYEKSFEQTVAWFQKFL
;
A
#
# COMPACT_ATOMS: atom_id res chain seq x y z
N MET A 1 -14.33 -13.94 2.57
CA MET A 1 -13.04 -14.28 3.20
C MET A 1 -13.22 -14.17 4.70
N ALA A 2 -12.86 -15.21 5.47
CA ALA A 2 -13.00 -15.16 6.93
C ALA A 2 -11.83 -14.39 7.53
N PRO A 3 -12.02 -13.54 8.55
CA PRO A 3 -10.96 -12.89 9.28
C PRO A 3 -10.18 -13.94 10.08
N ILE A 4 -8.90 -13.66 10.31
CA ILE A 4 -8.13 -14.38 11.33
C ILE A 4 -8.56 -13.78 12.65
N LEU A 5 -9.39 -14.50 13.40
CA LEU A 5 -9.92 -14.05 14.69
C LEU A 5 -8.92 -14.34 15.81
N HIS A 6 -8.53 -13.34 16.57
CA HIS A 6 -7.85 -13.50 17.84
C HIS A 6 -8.89 -13.59 18.97
N PRO A 7 -8.90 -14.66 19.81
CA PRO A 7 -9.97 -14.93 20.78
C PRO A 7 -10.02 -14.01 22.02
N ASP A 8 -9.04 -13.13 22.25
CA ASP A 8 -8.86 -12.46 23.55
C ASP A 8 -9.21 -10.96 23.58
N GLN A 9 -9.92 -10.41 22.59
CA GLN A 9 -10.38 -9.02 22.67
C GLN A 9 -11.69 -8.87 23.46
N LYS A 10 -11.63 -9.04 24.77
CA LYS A 10 -12.70 -8.60 25.69
C LYS A 10 -12.41 -7.15 26.11
N GLY A 11 -13.08 -6.16 25.48
CA GLY A 11 -13.26 -4.82 26.05
C GLY A 11 -12.28 -3.71 25.67
N GLY A 12 -11.41 -3.87 24.64
CA GLY A 12 -10.58 -2.78 24.10
C GLY A 12 -11.23 -2.10 22.89
N HIS A 13 -10.83 -0.85 22.58
CA HIS A 13 -11.21 -0.19 21.34
C HIS A 13 -10.79 -1.08 20.15
N LYS A 14 -11.78 -1.53 19.39
CA LYS A 14 -11.52 -2.39 18.22
C LYS A 14 -10.89 -1.54 17.15
N ILE A 15 -9.58 -1.71 16.95
CA ILE A 15 -8.83 -1.12 15.85
C ILE A 15 -8.81 -2.08 14.69
N GLU A 16 -8.69 -1.57 13.46
CA GLU A 16 -8.69 -2.42 12.28
C GLU A 16 -7.85 -1.86 11.13
N PRO A 17 -6.76 -2.55 10.81
CA PRO A 17 -6.00 -2.32 9.59
C PRO A 17 -6.61 -3.02 8.37
N LEU A 18 -6.60 -2.30 7.24
CA LEU A 18 -6.85 -2.83 5.91
C LEU A 18 -5.52 -2.98 5.18
N CYS A 19 -5.30 -4.13 4.55
CA CYS A 19 -4.10 -4.40 3.75
C CYS A 19 -4.49 -4.46 2.26
N PHE A 20 -4.10 -3.45 1.48
CA PHE A 20 -4.37 -3.39 0.04
C PHE A 20 -3.24 -3.99 -0.76
N SER A 21 -3.56 -5.04 -1.52
CA SER A 21 -2.62 -5.75 -2.35
C SER A 21 -2.07 -4.90 -3.51
N ASP A 22 -0.97 -5.33 -4.08
CA ASP A 22 -0.43 -4.82 -5.34
C ASP A 22 -1.27 -5.29 -6.57
N ALA A 23 -0.79 -5.00 -7.78
CA ALA A 23 -1.48 -5.35 -9.03
C ALA A 23 -1.65 -6.87 -9.28
N PHE A 24 -0.95 -7.71 -8.51
CA PHE A 24 -1.08 -9.17 -8.56
C PHE A 24 -2.27 -9.69 -7.73
N GLY A 25 -2.86 -8.85 -6.89
CA GLY A 25 -4.06 -9.16 -6.11
C GLY A 25 -3.92 -10.35 -5.16
N LEU A 26 -5.04 -10.93 -4.79
CA LEU A 26 -5.11 -12.04 -3.82
C LEU A 26 -4.42 -13.37 -4.24
N PRO A 27 -4.18 -13.68 -5.53
CA PRO A 27 -3.34 -14.81 -5.92
C PRO A 27 -1.90 -14.70 -5.43
N LEU A 28 -1.37 -13.49 -5.20
CA LEU A 28 -0.08 -13.30 -4.55
C LEU A 28 -0.20 -13.58 -3.05
N LYS A 29 0.43 -14.66 -2.58
CA LYS A 29 0.36 -15.10 -1.18
C LYS A 29 0.90 -14.06 -0.19
N ASN A 30 1.85 -13.23 -0.63
CA ASN A 30 2.53 -12.26 0.22
C ASN A 30 1.58 -11.27 0.91
N SER A 31 0.51 -10.82 0.23
CA SER A 31 -0.47 -9.93 0.84
C SER A 31 -1.18 -10.56 2.04
N LYS A 32 -1.41 -11.89 1.99
CA LYS A 32 -2.01 -12.64 3.10
C LYS A 32 -1.01 -12.82 4.24
N ILE A 33 0.25 -13.16 3.92
CA ILE A 33 1.33 -13.30 4.90
C ILE A 33 1.55 -11.97 5.64
N LEU A 34 1.56 -10.85 4.91
CA LEU A 34 1.68 -9.52 5.52
C LEU A 34 0.50 -9.22 6.45
N ALA A 35 -0.73 -9.55 6.04
CA ALA A 35 -1.91 -9.36 6.87
C ALA A 35 -1.87 -10.24 8.13
N ASP A 36 -1.47 -11.51 8.01
CA ASP A 36 -1.29 -12.43 9.13
C ASP A 36 -0.26 -11.88 10.13
N ASN A 37 0.90 -11.43 9.63
CA ASN A 37 1.94 -10.85 10.46
C ASN A 37 1.49 -9.55 11.15
N LEU A 38 0.75 -8.66 10.45
CA LEU A 38 0.19 -7.46 11.04
C LEU A 38 -0.82 -7.80 12.14
N SER A 39 -1.71 -8.76 11.89
CA SER A 39 -2.68 -9.24 12.86
C SER A 39 -2.01 -9.75 14.14
N HIS A 40 -0.95 -10.55 14.00
CA HIS A 40 -0.16 -11.01 15.14
C HIS A 40 0.54 -9.88 15.91
N ARG A 41 1.09 -8.90 15.21
CA ARG A 41 1.84 -7.81 15.83
C ARG A 41 0.97 -6.78 16.50
N LEU A 42 -0.23 -6.54 15.96
CA LEU A 42 -1.18 -5.53 16.45
C LEU A 42 -2.26 -6.13 17.36
N LEU A 43 -2.33 -7.47 17.44
CA LEU A 43 -3.35 -8.21 18.20
C LEU A 43 -4.78 -7.80 17.80
N CYS A 44 -5.01 -7.62 16.49
CA CYS A 44 -6.30 -7.19 15.94
C CYS A 44 -6.61 -7.89 14.62
N ASP A 45 -7.85 -7.79 14.15
CA ASP A 45 -8.24 -8.28 12.83
C ASP A 45 -7.58 -7.45 11.73
N VAL A 46 -7.09 -8.10 10.67
CA VAL A 46 -6.56 -7.43 9.46
C VAL A 46 -7.28 -7.96 8.24
N TRP A 47 -7.85 -7.06 7.45
CA TRP A 47 -8.64 -7.44 6.29
C TRP A 47 -7.90 -7.17 4.98
N VAL A 48 -7.99 -8.12 4.06
CA VAL A 48 -7.41 -7.99 2.70
C VAL A 48 -8.56 -7.99 1.69
N PRO A 49 -9.10 -6.81 1.33
CA PRO A 49 -10.18 -6.75 0.35
C PRO A 49 -9.70 -7.13 -1.05
N ASP A 50 -10.56 -7.78 -1.81
CA ASP A 50 -10.30 -8.04 -3.23
C ASP A 50 -10.58 -6.79 -4.06
N LEU A 51 -9.51 -6.11 -4.46
CA LEU A 51 -9.60 -4.90 -5.25
C LEU A 51 -10.05 -5.16 -6.71
N PHE A 52 -9.92 -6.40 -7.19
CA PHE A 52 -10.02 -6.73 -8.62
C PHE A 52 -11.16 -7.69 -8.99
N ASP A 53 -12.03 -8.00 -8.03
CA ASP A 53 -13.19 -8.86 -8.27
C ASP A 53 -12.78 -10.25 -8.83
N GLY A 54 -11.83 -10.89 -8.13
CA GLY A 54 -11.28 -12.21 -8.49
C GLY A 54 -10.32 -12.23 -9.69
N LYS A 55 -10.10 -11.09 -10.37
CA LYS A 55 -9.31 -11.01 -11.59
C LYS A 55 -8.17 -10.00 -11.45
N PRO A 56 -6.98 -10.39 -10.94
CA PRO A 56 -5.85 -9.50 -10.77
C PRO A 56 -5.45 -8.84 -12.10
N LEU A 57 -4.84 -7.66 -12.03
CA LEU A 57 -4.42 -6.91 -13.21
C LEU A 57 -3.26 -7.61 -13.91
N ILE A 58 -2.37 -8.22 -13.14
CA ILE A 58 -1.16 -8.87 -13.62
C ILE A 58 -1.10 -10.26 -12.97
N LYS A 59 -0.82 -11.28 -13.77
CA LYS A 59 -0.66 -12.64 -13.24
C LYS A 59 0.69 -12.78 -12.54
N VAL A 60 0.72 -13.56 -11.47
CA VAL A 60 1.98 -13.89 -10.77
C VAL A 60 2.94 -14.57 -11.74
N GLY A 61 4.19 -14.09 -11.80
CA GLY A 61 5.20 -14.60 -12.73
C GLY A 61 5.15 -13.99 -14.15
N GLN A 62 4.15 -13.16 -14.47
CA GLN A 62 4.04 -12.50 -15.79
C GLN A 62 5.12 -11.44 -16.02
N LEU A 63 5.58 -10.76 -14.98
CA LEU A 63 6.58 -9.69 -15.08
C LEU A 63 7.85 -10.06 -14.33
N LYS A 64 8.98 -9.80 -14.99
CA LYS A 64 10.30 -9.73 -14.34
C LYS A 64 10.55 -8.27 -13.97
N LEU A 65 10.53 -7.98 -12.68
CA LEU A 65 10.76 -6.65 -12.13
C LEU A 65 12.13 -6.60 -11.44
N PRO A 66 12.82 -5.45 -11.41
CA PRO A 66 14.02 -5.29 -10.60
C PRO A 66 13.74 -5.69 -9.15
N ASP A 67 14.64 -6.43 -8.56
CA ASP A 67 14.54 -6.92 -7.18
C ASP A 67 15.38 -6.10 -6.18
N ARG A 68 16.19 -5.15 -6.69
CA ARG A 68 17.03 -4.23 -5.92
C ARG A 68 17.33 -2.95 -6.69
N ALA A 69 17.81 -1.94 -5.99
CA ALA A 69 18.27 -0.69 -6.59
C ALA A 69 19.46 -0.90 -7.55
N GLY A 70 19.61 -0.01 -8.54
CA GLY A 70 20.70 0.00 -9.50
C GLY A 70 20.54 -0.99 -10.66
N VAL A 71 19.51 -1.83 -10.67
CA VAL A 71 19.24 -2.74 -11.78
C VAL A 71 18.50 -1.99 -12.89
N LYS A 72 19.26 -1.55 -13.90
CA LYS A 72 18.69 -0.87 -15.06
C LYS A 72 18.12 -1.87 -16.06
N ARG A 73 16.93 -1.60 -16.57
CA ARG A 73 16.34 -2.35 -17.69
C ARG A 73 17.01 -1.95 -19.00
N SER A 74 17.41 -2.93 -19.79
CA SER A 74 17.82 -2.69 -21.19
C SER A 74 16.60 -2.28 -22.04
N THR A 75 16.85 -1.71 -23.22
CA THR A 75 15.79 -1.42 -24.21
C THR A 75 14.97 -2.67 -24.54
N PHE A 76 15.63 -3.84 -24.61
CA PHE A 76 14.97 -5.11 -24.87
C PHE A 76 14.08 -5.56 -23.70
N ASP A 77 14.49 -5.32 -22.45
CA ASP A 77 13.66 -5.61 -21.27
C ASP A 77 12.43 -4.69 -21.22
N TRP A 78 12.57 -3.44 -21.65
CA TRP A 78 11.44 -2.53 -21.80
C TRP A 78 10.43 -3.02 -22.84
N ILE A 79 10.91 -3.47 -24.00
CA ILE A 79 10.04 -4.05 -25.04
C ILE A 79 9.30 -5.26 -24.47
N LYS A 80 10.00 -6.20 -23.84
CA LYS A 80 9.37 -7.38 -23.19
C LYS A 80 8.34 -6.96 -22.13
N PHE A 81 8.66 -5.98 -21.31
CA PHE A 81 7.74 -5.46 -20.29
C PHE A 81 6.46 -4.91 -20.92
N VAL A 82 6.56 -4.10 -21.96
CA VAL A 82 5.39 -3.55 -22.67
C VAL A 82 4.52 -4.68 -23.22
N PHE A 83 5.12 -5.67 -23.93
CA PHE A 83 4.37 -6.81 -24.46
C PHE A 83 3.75 -7.66 -23.35
N ALA A 84 4.40 -7.80 -22.20
CA ALA A 84 3.86 -8.54 -21.07
C ALA A 84 2.69 -7.80 -20.39
N VAL A 85 2.69 -6.46 -20.36
CA VAL A 85 1.61 -5.66 -19.75
C VAL A 85 0.43 -5.44 -20.71
N LEU A 86 0.67 -5.42 -22.02
CA LEU A 86 -0.36 -5.13 -23.04
C LEU A 86 -1.66 -5.97 -22.86
N PRO A 87 -1.61 -7.30 -22.60
CA PRO A 87 -2.81 -8.09 -22.36
C PRO A 87 -3.58 -7.69 -21.09
N SER A 88 -2.95 -6.97 -20.18
CA SER A 88 -3.56 -6.51 -18.93
C SER A 88 -4.34 -5.19 -19.07
N LEU A 89 -4.22 -4.48 -20.19
CA LEU A 89 -4.87 -3.18 -20.41
C LEU A 89 -6.40 -3.20 -20.19
N PRO A 90 -7.16 -4.21 -20.69
CA PRO A 90 -8.60 -4.28 -20.41
C PRO A 90 -8.88 -4.40 -18.90
N GLY A 91 -8.01 -5.11 -18.15
CA GLY A 91 -8.09 -5.21 -16.69
C GLY A 91 -7.88 -3.87 -16.00
N PHE A 92 -6.89 -3.07 -16.44
CA PHE A 92 -6.66 -1.72 -15.90
C PHE A 92 -7.84 -0.78 -16.19
N ILE A 93 -8.43 -0.85 -17.39
CA ILE A 93 -9.62 -0.05 -17.74
C ILE A 93 -10.83 -0.44 -16.87
N LYS A 94 -11.07 -1.76 -16.70
CA LYS A 94 -12.15 -2.27 -15.86
C LYS A 94 -11.97 -1.87 -14.40
N ASN A 95 -10.74 -1.90 -13.90
CA ASN A 95 -10.39 -1.58 -12.52
C ASN A 95 -9.75 -0.18 -12.39
N ARG A 96 -10.25 0.79 -13.17
CA ARG A 96 -9.84 2.19 -13.04
C ARG A 96 -10.12 2.73 -11.64
N PRO A 97 -9.41 3.79 -11.19
CA PRO A 97 -9.50 4.30 -9.82
C PRO A 97 -10.92 4.40 -9.28
N LYS A 98 -11.83 5.04 -10.03
CA LYS A 98 -13.24 5.21 -9.62
C LYS A 98 -13.94 3.88 -9.26
N VAL A 99 -13.63 2.79 -9.96
CA VAL A 99 -14.26 1.47 -9.71
C VAL A 99 -13.66 0.82 -8.46
N VAL A 100 -12.34 0.89 -8.32
CA VAL A 100 -11.65 0.30 -7.16
C VAL A 100 -12.01 1.08 -5.89
N ASP A 101 -12.02 2.40 -5.95
CA ASP A 101 -12.40 3.26 -4.83
C ASP A 101 -13.84 2.98 -4.37
N ALA A 102 -14.77 2.78 -5.31
CA ALA A 102 -16.14 2.41 -4.96
C ALA A 102 -16.22 1.04 -4.24
N ARG A 103 -15.41 0.05 -4.66
CA ARG A 103 -15.32 -1.25 -3.96
C ARG A 103 -14.74 -1.10 -2.55
N ILE A 104 -13.67 -0.33 -2.40
CA ILE A 104 -13.04 -0.07 -1.11
C ILE A 104 -14.05 0.63 -0.18
N ASN A 105 -14.72 1.68 -0.66
CA ASN A 105 -15.69 2.43 0.12
C ASN A 105 -16.85 1.55 0.57
N LEU A 106 -17.41 0.74 -0.34
CA LEU A 106 -18.48 -0.21 -0.01
C LEU A 106 -18.00 -1.22 1.04
N PHE A 107 -16.78 -1.77 0.88
CA PHE A 107 -16.21 -2.72 1.82
C PHE A 107 -16.06 -2.10 3.22
N ILE A 108 -15.45 -0.91 3.32
CA ILE A 108 -15.26 -0.22 4.61
C ILE A 108 -16.60 0.13 5.26
N THR A 109 -17.56 0.65 4.49
CA THR A 109 -18.89 1.01 5.00
C THR A 109 -19.60 -0.21 5.57
N LYS A 110 -19.59 -1.32 4.83
CA LYS A 110 -20.16 -2.60 5.30
C LYS A 110 -19.47 -3.09 6.55
N LEU A 111 -18.15 -3.06 6.57
CA LEU A 111 -17.35 -3.51 7.69
C LEU A 111 -17.64 -2.70 8.97
N LYS A 112 -17.67 -1.37 8.86
CA LYS A 112 -18.03 -0.48 9.96
C LYS A 112 -19.45 -0.74 10.49
N SER A 113 -20.39 -1.08 9.60
CA SER A 113 -21.77 -1.39 10.02
C SER A 113 -21.91 -2.75 10.74
N GLU A 114 -21.06 -3.73 10.39
CA GLU A 114 -21.14 -5.09 10.93
C GLU A 114 -20.30 -5.30 12.20
N LYS A 115 -19.21 -4.55 12.36
CA LYS A 115 -18.16 -4.85 13.38
C LYS A 115 -17.96 -3.78 14.45
N SER A 116 -18.55 -2.61 14.32
CA SER A 116 -18.41 -1.51 15.31
C SER A 116 -16.96 -1.16 15.67
N TYR A 117 -16.06 -1.10 14.67
CA TYR A 117 -14.67 -0.68 14.89
C TYR A 117 -14.59 0.80 15.21
N ALA A 118 -13.77 1.15 16.20
CA ALA A 118 -13.59 2.54 16.61
C ALA A 118 -12.67 3.31 15.67
N LYS A 119 -11.62 2.63 15.16
CA LYS A 119 -10.65 3.21 14.23
C LYS A 119 -10.26 2.23 13.13
N VAL A 120 -10.05 2.74 11.94
CA VAL A 120 -9.68 1.98 10.74
C VAL A 120 -8.43 2.59 10.11
N GLY A 121 -7.37 1.82 9.96
CA GLY A 121 -6.19 2.21 9.20
C GLY A 121 -6.09 1.47 7.87
N ALA A 122 -5.26 1.95 6.95
CA ALA A 122 -4.97 1.22 5.72
C ALA A 122 -3.48 1.23 5.39
N VAL A 123 -2.92 0.06 5.05
CA VAL A 123 -1.63 -0.06 4.38
C VAL A 123 -1.84 -0.52 2.95
N GLY A 124 -1.19 0.14 2.00
CA GLY A 124 -1.27 -0.20 0.58
C GLY A 124 0.09 -0.38 -0.07
N TYR A 125 0.20 -1.39 -0.93
CA TYR A 125 1.42 -1.75 -1.65
C TYR A 125 1.23 -1.51 -3.14
N CYS A 126 2.14 -0.81 -3.81
CA CYS A 126 2.11 -0.54 -5.24
C CYS A 126 0.75 0.05 -5.69
N PHE A 127 -0.07 -0.70 -6.41
CA PHE A 127 -1.44 -0.30 -6.79
C PHE A 127 -2.30 0.01 -5.56
N GLY A 128 -2.22 -0.82 -4.52
CA GLY A 128 -2.88 -0.58 -3.23
C GLY A 128 -2.35 0.66 -2.52
N GLY A 129 -1.05 0.98 -2.66
CA GLY A 129 -0.45 2.23 -2.16
C GLY A 129 -1.10 3.46 -2.80
N THR A 130 -1.32 3.42 -4.11
CA THR A 130 -2.04 4.49 -4.82
C THR A 130 -3.50 4.60 -4.38
N ALA A 131 -4.16 3.47 -4.09
CA ALA A 131 -5.51 3.46 -3.53
C ALA A 131 -5.55 4.06 -2.12
N ALA A 132 -4.56 3.76 -1.28
CA ALA A 132 -4.43 4.34 0.06
C ALA A 132 -4.26 5.86 0.02
N VAL A 133 -3.47 6.41 -0.94
CA VAL A 133 -3.37 7.87 -1.15
C VAL A 133 -4.75 8.50 -1.39
N ARG A 134 -5.56 7.91 -2.27
CA ARG A 134 -6.91 8.43 -2.54
C ARG A 134 -7.85 8.26 -1.35
N LEU A 135 -7.76 7.13 -0.66
CA LEU A 135 -8.56 6.86 0.52
C LEU A 135 -8.25 7.85 1.65
N GLY A 136 -6.99 8.30 1.78
CA GLY A 136 -6.55 9.30 2.76
C GLY A 136 -7.23 10.67 2.63
N SER A 137 -7.92 10.94 1.51
CA SER A 137 -8.74 12.15 1.32
C SER A 137 -10.18 12.01 1.83
N THR A 138 -10.57 10.83 2.30
CA THR A 138 -11.92 10.52 2.77
C THR A 138 -12.01 10.52 4.30
N ASP A 139 -13.22 10.49 4.81
CA ASP A 139 -13.49 10.36 6.25
C ASP A 139 -13.74 8.89 6.65
N LEU A 140 -13.32 7.94 5.81
CA LEU A 140 -13.55 6.51 6.01
C LEU A 140 -12.48 5.85 6.87
N ILE A 141 -11.29 6.47 6.99
CA ILE A 141 -10.14 5.91 7.70
C ILE A 141 -9.46 6.95 8.57
N ASP A 142 -8.67 6.47 9.53
CA ASP A 142 -8.02 7.30 10.54
C ASP A 142 -6.52 7.49 10.26
N CYS A 143 -5.85 6.59 9.55
CA CYS A 143 -4.47 6.75 9.08
C CYS A 143 -4.15 5.86 7.89
N ILE A 144 -3.08 6.19 7.16
CA ILE A 144 -2.59 5.41 6.01
C ILE A 144 -1.09 5.14 6.08
N VAL A 145 -0.71 3.98 5.53
CA VAL A 145 0.69 3.65 5.21
C VAL A 145 0.77 3.34 3.71
N ILE A 146 1.70 3.98 3.03
CA ILE A 146 1.86 3.92 1.58
C ILE A 146 3.23 3.32 1.27
N CYS A 147 3.24 2.08 0.77
CA CYS A 147 4.48 1.39 0.42
C CYS A 147 4.68 1.41 -1.10
N HIS A 148 5.82 1.97 -1.55
CA HIS A 148 6.21 2.03 -2.98
C HIS A 148 5.03 2.19 -3.93
N PRO A 149 4.26 3.29 -3.88
CA PRO A 149 3.02 3.43 -4.63
C PRO A 149 3.24 3.37 -6.13
N GLY A 150 2.25 2.90 -6.88
CA GLY A 150 2.21 3.03 -8.34
C GLY A 150 2.15 4.50 -8.76
N ARG A 151 2.19 4.77 -10.06
CA ARG A 151 2.07 6.14 -10.58
C ARG A 151 0.71 6.74 -10.26
N PHE A 152 0.70 7.98 -9.78
CA PHE A 152 -0.50 8.77 -9.52
C PHE A 152 -0.24 10.26 -9.73
N ASN A 153 -1.28 11.06 -9.80
CA ASN A 153 -1.15 12.50 -9.88
C ASN A 153 -0.81 13.06 -8.48
N LEU A 154 0.33 13.72 -8.34
CA LEU A 154 0.81 14.27 -7.07
C LEU A 154 -0.15 15.32 -6.46
N THR A 155 -1.03 15.92 -7.25
CA THR A 155 -2.08 16.81 -6.72
C THR A 155 -2.99 16.13 -5.71
N LEU A 156 -3.12 14.79 -5.76
CA LEU A 156 -3.89 14.02 -4.77
C LEU A 156 -3.31 14.13 -3.35
N VAL A 157 -2.01 14.39 -3.22
CA VAL A 157 -1.36 14.57 -1.92
C VAL A 157 -1.94 15.76 -1.15
N ASN A 158 -2.34 16.83 -1.86
CA ASN A 158 -3.01 18.00 -1.26
C ASN A 158 -4.35 17.67 -0.61
N SER A 159 -4.93 16.53 -0.93
CA SER A 159 -6.25 16.13 -0.41
C SER A 159 -6.17 15.17 0.77
N ILE A 160 -4.96 14.75 1.16
CA ILE A 160 -4.78 13.84 2.30
C ILE A 160 -5.14 14.57 3.60
N LYS A 161 -6.09 14.02 4.35
CA LYS A 161 -6.61 14.59 5.59
C LYS A 161 -6.11 13.85 6.84
N VAL A 162 -5.67 12.61 6.68
CA VAL A 162 -5.29 11.72 7.79
C VAL A 162 -3.78 11.57 7.91
N PRO A 163 -3.25 11.14 9.06
CA PRO A 163 -1.84 10.81 9.22
C PRO A 163 -1.36 9.82 8.16
N SER A 164 -0.20 10.08 7.53
CA SER A 164 0.33 9.29 6.41
C SER A 164 1.81 8.93 6.56
N SER A 165 2.13 7.65 6.48
CA SER A 165 3.50 7.13 6.51
C SER A 165 3.87 6.56 5.15
N TRP A 166 5.05 6.95 4.62
CA TRP A 166 5.49 6.61 3.27
C TRP A 166 6.77 5.77 3.33
N ALA A 167 6.67 4.51 2.89
CA ALA A 167 7.81 3.61 2.75
C ALA A 167 8.28 3.61 1.29
N CYS A 168 9.40 4.30 1.03
CA CYS A 168 9.88 4.60 -0.31
C CYS A 168 11.07 3.72 -0.68
N ALA A 169 11.04 3.12 -1.87
CA ALA A 169 12.19 2.44 -2.42
C ALA A 169 13.25 3.45 -2.91
N GLU A 170 14.53 3.08 -2.81
CA GLU A 170 15.60 3.94 -3.35
C GLU A 170 15.47 4.15 -4.84
N ASP A 171 15.22 3.07 -5.58
CA ASP A 171 15.07 3.08 -7.05
C ASP A 171 13.66 2.66 -7.43
N ASP A 172 12.81 3.65 -7.73
CA ASP A 172 11.41 3.43 -8.06
C ASP A 172 11.01 4.24 -9.31
N GLU A 173 10.71 3.54 -10.40
CA GLU A 173 10.26 4.15 -11.64
C GLU A 173 8.81 4.69 -11.56
N SER A 174 8.03 4.23 -10.59
CA SER A 174 6.64 4.65 -10.38
C SER A 174 6.53 5.86 -9.47
N PHE A 175 7.36 5.90 -8.43
CA PHE A 175 7.43 6.98 -7.46
C PHE A 175 8.88 7.41 -7.27
N SER A 176 9.39 8.14 -8.25
CA SER A 176 10.80 8.56 -8.33
C SER A 176 11.21 9.44 -7.15
N THR A 177 12.52 9.57 -6.92
CA THR A 177 13.07 10.49 -5.91
C THR A 177 12.53 11.92 -6.06
N ASN A 178 12.34 12.41 -7.30
CA ASN A 178 11.77 13.74 -7.53
C ASN A 178 10.29 13.80 -7.13
N SER A 179 9.49 12.80 -7.54
CA SER A 179 8.07 12.72 -7.17
C SER A 179 7.88 12.62 -5.65
N ARG A 180 8.78 11.89 -4.97
CA ARG A 180 8.77 11.78 -3.52
C ARG A 180 9.07 13.12 -2.83
N LYS A 181 10.12 13.82 -3.26
CA LYS A 181 10.46 15.15 -2.73
C LYS A 181 9.34 16.16 -2.96
N GLU A 182 8.68 16.10 -4.11
CA GLU A 182 7.53 16.95 -4.40
C GLU A 182 6.33 16.62 -3.49
N ALA A 183 6.01 15.35 -3.30
CA ALA A 183 4.94 14.91 -2.37
C ALA A 183 5.23 15.37 -0.93
N GLU A 184 6.47 15.23 -0.47
CA GLU A 184 6.90 15.68 0.87
C GLU A 184 6.82 17.20 0.99
N ALA A 185 7.22 17.96 -0.03
CA ALA A 185 7.12 19.41 -0.06
C ALA A 185 5.66 19.89 0.02
N ILE A 186 4.74 19.20 -0.66
CA ILE A 186 3.30 19.45 -0.57
C ILE A 186 2.83 19.29 0.87
N LEU A 187 3.08 18.15 1.51
CA LEU A 187 2.65 17.90 2.89
C LEU A 187 3.31 18.85 3.88
N SER A 188 4.60 19.20 3.68
CA SER A 188 5.29 20.19 4.48
C SER A 188 4.62 21.57 4.41
N THR A 189 4.22 21.99 3.20
CA THR A 189 3.51 23.26 3.01
C THR A 189 2.13 23.24 3.67
N MET A 190 1.38 22.15 3.49
CA MET A 190 0.08 21.96 4.13
C MET A 190 0.20 22.02 5.66
N LYS A 191 1.23 21.36 6.23
CA LYS A 191 1.48 21.35 7.68
C LYS A 191 1.80 22.75 8.22
N LYS A 192 2.62 23.52 7.51
CA LYS A 192 2.91 24.92 7.88
C LYS A 192 1.66 25.79 7.89
N ASN A 193 0.70 25.51 7.03
CA ASN A 193 -0.56 26.22 6.92
C ASN A 193 -1.66 25.65 7.86
N GLY A 194 -1.34 24.69 8.73
CA GLY A 194 -2.30 24.05 9.64
C GLY A 194 -3.30 23.12 8.97
N ASN A 195 -3.05 22.72 7.72
CA ASN A 195 -3.98 21.96 6.88
C ASN A 195 -3.58 20.47 6.68
N ALA A 196 -2.48 20.01 7.28
CA ALA A 196 -2.04 18.62 7.18
C ALA A 196 -1.95 17.93 8.53
N SER A 197 -2.33 16.66 8.56
CA SER A 197 -2.04 15.74 9.65
C SER A 197 -0.55 15.38 9.70
N GLU A 198 -0.15 14.57 10.67
CA GLU A 198 1.23 14.05 10.75
C GLU A 198 1.58 13.23 9.52
N TYR A 199 2.83 13.33 9.09
CA TYR A 199 3.36 12.53 8.00
C TYR A 199 4.84 12.19 8.23
N GLU A 200 5.30 11.11 7.59
CA GLU A 200 6.72 10.74 7.49
C GLU A 200 7.03 10.13 6.13
N PHE A 201 8.27 10.31 5.67
CA PHE A 201 8.83 9.62 4.51
C PHE A 201 10.10 8.90 4.92
N ILE A 202 10.17 7.58 4.67
CA ILE A 202 11.34 6.77 4.96
C ILE A 202 11.86 6.13 3.68
N ASP A 203 13.15 6.39 3.37
CA ASP A 203 13.85 5.84 2.22
C ASP A 203 14.57 4.57 2.59
N TYR A 204 14.32 3.49 1.86
CA TYR A 204 14.95 2.21 2.07
C TYR A 204 16.05 1.96 1.02
N LYS A 205 17.30 2.08 1.47
CA LYS A 205 18.49 1.89 0.62
C LYS A 205 18.59 0.47 0.09
N GLY A 206 19.13 0.33 -1.13
CA GLY A 206 19.28 -0.96 -1.82
C GLY A 206 17.98 -1.53 -2.39
N THR A 207 16.82 -0.88 -2.18
CA THR A 207 15.52 -1.43 -2.57
C THR A 207 15.01 -0.86 -3.89
N ALA A 208 14.20 -1.66 -4.61
CA ALA A 208 13.47 -1.25 -5.79
C ALA A 208 11.95 -1.39 -5.57
N HIS A 209 11.17 -0.91 -6.54
CA HIS A 209 9.71 -0.99 -6.50
C HIS A 209 9.21 -2.41 -6.17
N GLY A 210 8.35 -2.54 -5.20
CA GLY A 210 7.80 -3.83 -4.75
C GLY A 210 8.51 -4.43 -3.53
N PHE A 211 9.58 -3.83 -3.02
CA PHE A 211 10.38 -4.38 -1.93
C PHE A 211 9.58 -4.75 -0.67
N ALA A 212 8.59 -3.94 -0.31
CA ALA A 212 7.80 -4.17 0.91
C ALA A 212 6.70 -5.25 0.76
N ALA A 213 6.43 -5.71 -0.48
CA ALA A 213 5.43 -6.76 -0.73
C ALA A 213 6.04 -8.04 -1.35
N ARG A 214 7.10 -7.91 -2.14
CA ARG A 214 7.71 -8.99 -2.93
C ARG A 214 9.24 -8.94 -2.86
N PRO A 215 9.81 -8.99 -1.65
CA PRO A 215 11.26 -8.87 -1.46
C PRO A 215 12.00 -10.09 -2.04
N ASN A 216 13.19 -9.85 -2.59
CA ASN A 216 14.19 -10.91 -2.73
C ASN A 216 14.97 -11.01 -1.41
N LEU A 217 14.57 -11.93 -0.54
CA LEU A 217 15.16 -12.10 0.79
C LEU A 217 16.62 -12.61 0.77
N ALA A 218 17.14 -13.04 -0.38
CA ALA A 218 18.54 -13.40 -0.53
C ALA A 218 19.48 -12.18 -0.62
N ILE A 219 18.91 -10.98 -0.81
CA ILE A 219 19.65 -9.72 -0.87
C ILE A 219 19.51 -9.02 0.47
N PRO A 220 20.62 -8.85 1.24
CA PRO A 220 20.57 -8.33 2.61
C PRO A 220 19.89 -6.96 2.74
N GLU A 221 20.18 -6.02 1.84
CA GLU A 221 19.61 -4.68 1.86
C GLU A 221 18.10 -4.69 1.60
N VAL A 222 17.65 -5.54 0.67
CA VAL A 222 16.21 -5.71 0.34
C VAL A 222 15.48 -6.37 1.49
N LYS A 223 16.07 -7.40 2.10
CA LYS A 223 15.54 -8.04 3.30
C LYS A 223 15.39 -7.03 4.44
N GLN A 224 16.43 -6.25 4.70
CA GLN A 224 16.40 -5.21 5.74
C GLN A 224 15.33 -4.15 5.45
N GLY A 225 15.21 -3.70 4.18
CA GLY A 225 14.20 -2.74 3.76
C GLY A 225 12.78 -3.28 3.97
N TYR A 226 12.54 -4.54 3.60
CA TYR A 226 11.27 -5.23 3.84
C TYR A 226 10.90 -5.29 5.33
N GLU A 227 11.83 -5.79 6.16
CA GLU A 227 11.60 -5.93 7.60
C GLU A 227 11.35 -4.57 8.26
N LYS A 228 12.16 -3.56 7.94
CA LYS A 228 12.01 -2.21 8.51
C LYS A 228 10.73 -1.50 8.04
N SER A 229 10.31 -1.67 6.78
CA SER A 229 9.05 -1.08 6.29
C SER A 229 7.83 -1.74 6.95
N PHE A 230 7.93 -3.01 7.30
CA PHE A 230 6.92 -3.69 8.10
C PHE A 230 6.86 -3.11 9.52
N GLU A 231 8.00 -2.93 10.20
CA GLU A 231 8.06 -2.31 11.52
C GLU A 231 7.56 -0.85 11.50
N GLN A 232 7.87 -0.08 10.45
CA GLN A 232 7.31 1.26 10.22
C GLN A 232 5.78 1.21 10.19
N THR A 233 5.21 0.24 9.47
CA THR A 233 3.75 0.05 9.38
C THR A 233 3.14 -0.26 10.74
N VAL A 234 3.74 -1.18 11.49
CA VAL A 234 3.29 -1.54 12.84
C VAL A 234 3.33 -0.33 13.77
N ALA A 235 4.45 0.38 13.82
CA ALA A 235 4.62 1.57 14.67
C ALA A 235 3.62 2.69 14.32
N TRP A 236 3.35 2.88 13.01
CA TRP A 236 2.36 3.87 12.56
C TRP A 236 0.96 3.53 13.03
N PHE A 237 0.54 2.28 12.87
CA PHE A 237 -0.76 1.84 13.34
C PHE A 237 -0.89 1.90 14.86
N GLN A 238 0.14 1.50 15.61
CA GLN A 238 0.14 1.61 17.07
C GLN A 238 0.02 3.05 17.57
N LYS A 239 0.51 4.02 16.79
CA LYS A 239 0.45 5.44 17.13
C LYS A 239 -0.92 6.06 16.87
N PHE A 240 -1.61 5.64 15.80
CA PHE A 240 -2.80 6.33 15.32
C PHE A 240 -4.10 5.53 15.44
N LEU A 241 -4.02 4.23 15.63
CA LEU A 241 -5.18 3.37 15.91
C LEU A 241 -5.24 2.98 17.38
#